data_f3194f6832f5ac3bad9ac161e9aa553c
#
_entry.id   f3194f6832f5ac3bad9ac161e9aa553c
#
_cell.length_a   1.000
_cell.length_b   1.000
_cell.length_c   1.000
_cell.angle_alpha   90.00
_cell.angle_beta   90.00
_cell.angle_gamma   90.00
#
_symmetry.space_group_name_H-M   'P 1'
#
loop_
_entity.id
_entity.type
_entity.pdbx_description
1 polymer ?
#
loop_
_entity_poly.entity_id
_entity_poly.type
_entity_poly.pdbx_seq_one_letter_code
_entity_poly.pdbx_strand_id
1 'polypeptide(L)'
;MKTDVGSIVNQLTINRKTLQEGGFYEEQTDFKVKTTDDLLDDVKNYYRNEKNSGFSLGFQKTDEDSNFLVRRGEVTILTGSSGSGKTTFLSQVLLHLMNYTNVLVASMEMRPVIQIAKMIQQTGVKEANDQQIEDFCNEYKNKLWLFNAQGTTSEDDLVASLHFGKNVHDCHVFVIDSLMKVDSIAEDDYSSQKKFINKISCMARDLNIHIFLVAHTKKLADETVIPDASHILGSSHIRNLTDNIICLHRRKDVEQAKMLGELEDGDNPCTSYLMVQKQRNHPFEGTFSFWFDKFKQRFSERPC
;
A
#
# COMPACT_ATOMS: atom_id res chain seq x y z
N MET A 1 9.01 38.68 -15.37
CA MET A 1 7.70 38.23 -15.88
C MET A 1 7.45 36.86 -15.28
N LYS A 2 6.52 36.76 -14.35
CA LYS A 2 6.10 35.44 -13.84
C LYS A 2 5.14 34.86 -14.86
N THR A 3 5.60 33.87 -15.60
CA THR A 3 4.75 33.12 -16.52
C THR A 3 3.77 32.28 -15.68
N ASP A 4 2.51 32.43 -16.00
CA ASP A 4 1.39 31.76 -15.31
C ASP A 4 1.51 30.24 -15.51
N VAL A 5 1.88 29.55 -14.45
CA VAL A 5 2.09 28.10 -14.40
C VAL A 5 0.77 27.33 -14.67
N GLY A 6 -0.40 27.97 -14.42
CA GLY A 6 -1.70 27.36 -14.62
C GLY A 6 -2.08 27.13 -16.10
N SER A 7 -1.52 27.91 -17.03
CA SER A 7 -1.84 27.77 -18.48
C SER A 7 -1.01 26.69 -19.19
N ILE A 8 0.09 26.26 -18.60
CA ILE A 8 1.03 25.29 -19.18
C ILE A 8 0.58 23.84 -18.89
N VAL A 9 -0.15 23.62 -17.80
CA VAL A 9 -0.58 22.27 -17.35
C VAL A 9 -1.67 21.67 -18.24
N ASN A 10 -2.39 22.46 -19.02
CA ASN A 10 -3.56 21.98 -19.77
C ASN A 10 -3.30 21.54 -21.23
N GLN A 11 -2.07 21.54 -21.74
CA GLN A 11 -1.83 21.22 -23.17
C GLN A 11 -0.51 20.50 -23.52
N LEU A 12 0.28 20.03 -22.58
CA LEU A 12 1.59 19.46 -22.92
C LEU A 12 1.73 18.02 -22.43
N THR A 13 1.97 17.12 -23.36
CA THR A 13 2.65 15.85 -23.08
C THR A 13 3.97 16.20 -22.39
N ILE A 14 4.02 16.10 -21.08
CA ILE A 14 5.23 16.41 -20.30
C ILE A 14 6.28 15.38 -20.68
N ASN A 15 7.22 15.77 -21.50
CA ASN A 15 8.38 14.98 -21.85
C ASN A 15 9.65 15.64 -21.28
N ARG A 16 10.75 14.88 -21.27
CA ARG A 16 12.04 15.32 -20.73
C ARG A 16 12.49 16.67 -21.31
N LYS A 17 12.26 16.89 -22.60
CA LYS A 17 12.64 18.11 -23.31
C LYS A 17 11.84 19.32 -22.83
N THR A 18 10.53 19.16 -22.63
CA THR A 18 9.64 20.22 -22.15
C THR A 18 9.97 20.62 -20.70
N LEU A 19 10.40 19.65 -19.86
CA LEU A 19 10.83 19.91 -18.49
C LEU A 19 12.17 20.66 -18.44
N GLN A 20 13.10 20.33 -19.35
CA GLN A 20 14.38 21.05 -19.49
C GLN A 20 14.17 22.50 -19.98
N GLU A 21 13.36 22.69 -21.00
CA GLU A 21 13.03 24.00 -21.57
C GLU A 21 12.27 24.89 -20.59
N GLY A 22 11.47 24.30 -19.67
CA GLY A 22 10.75 25.01 -18.61
C GLY A 22 11.58 25.30 -17.36
N GLY A 23 12.82 24.86 -17.28
CA GLY A 23 13.68 25.02 -16.09
C GLY A 23 13.27 24.13 -14.90
N PHE A 24 12.40 23.12 -15.13
CA PHE A 24 11.97 22.16 -14.12
C PHE A 24 12.85 20.90 -14.07
N TYR A 25 13.79 20.79 -14.97
CA TYR A 25 14.74 19.69 -15.05
C TYR A 25 16.14 20.26 -15.27
N GLU A 26 16.90 20.31 -14.22
CA GLU A 26 18.36 20.47 -14.32
C GLU A 26 18.95 19.09 -14.59
N GLU A 27 19.79 18.99 -15.60
CA GLU A 27 20.62 17.81 -15.77
C GLU A 27 21.52 17.72 -14.54
N GLN A 28 21.09 16.92 -13.56
CA GLN A 28 22.00 16.51 -12.52
C GLN A 28 23.12 15.73 -13.21
N THR A 29 24.30 16.29 -13.24
CA THR A 29 25.55 15.64 -13.67
C THR A 29 26.00 14.61 -12.63
N ASP A 30 25.07 13.93 -12.00
CA ASP A 30 25.36 12.81 -11.12
C ASP A 30 25.76 11.63 -11.99
N PHE A 31 27.07 11.37 -12.04
CA PHE A 31 27.57 10.19 -12.70
C PHE A 31 26.89 8.96 -12.09
N LYS A 32 26.26 8.12 -12.94
CA LYS A 32 25.59 6.89 -12.50
C LYS A 32 26.56 5.86 -11.88
N VAL A 33 27.85 6.06 -12.09
CA VAL A 33 28.91 5.24 -11.52
C VAL A 33 29.59 6.03 -10.42
N LYS A 34 29.53 5.55 -9.19
CA LYS A 34 30.10 6.15 -7.99
C LYS A 34 31.17 5.23 -7.40
N THR A 35 32.23 5.80 -6.84
CA THR A 35 33.20 5.07 -6.07
C THR A 35 32.75 4.83 -4.63
N THR A 36 33.44 4.01 -3.87
CA THR A 36 33.19 3.83 -2.43
C THR A 36 33.35 5.13 -1.65
N ASP A 37 34.28 6.00 -2.07
CA ASP A 37 34.50 7.29 -1.42
C ASP A 37 33.36 8.27 -1.67
N ASP A 38 32.78 8.28 -2.88
CA ASP A 38 31.58 9.07 -3.22
C ASP A 38 30.38 8.68 -2.38
N LEU A 39 30.31 7.41 -1.93
CA LEU A 39 29.20 6.86 -1.16
C LEU A 39 29.48 6.80 0.35
N LEU A 40 30.65 7.21 0.82
CA LEU A 40 31.08 7.04 2.21
C LEU A 40 30.08 7.64 3.22
N ASP A 41 29.63 8.86 2.98
CA ASP A 41 28.72 9.54 3.89
C ASP A 41 27.32 9.01 3.77
N ASP A 42 26.85 8.63 2.58
CA ASP A 42 25.58 7.94 2.37
C ASP A 42 25.55 6.60 3.12
N VAL A 43 26.64 5.82 3.06
CA VAL A 43 26.74 4.54 3.81
C VAL A 43 26.74 4.77 5.32
N LYS A 44 27.46 5.78 5.82
CA LYS A 44 27.43 6.14 7.25
C LYS A 44 26.01 6.54 7.69
N ASN A 45 25.32 7.36 6.88
CA ASN A 45 23.95 7.76 7.13
C ASN A 45 22.99 6.56 7.15
N TYR A 46 23.14 5.65 6.19
CA TYR A 46 22.37 4.41 6.15
C TYR A 46 22.51 3.63 7.46
N TYR A 47 23.73 3.37 7.92
CA TYR A 47 23.93 2.59 9.16
C TYR A 47 23.44 3.31 10.42
N ARG A 48 23.53 4.64 10.47
CA ARG A 48 23.14 5.42 11.66
C ARG A 48 21.64 5.66 11.74
N ASN A 49 20.99 5.94 10.60
CA ASN A 49 19.66 6.51 10.56
C ASN A 49 18.67 5.66 9.75
N GLU A 50 19.09 5.03 8.64
CA GLU A 50 18.17 4.46 7.67
C GLU A 50 17.98 2.95 7.80
N LYS A 51 19.00 2.21 8.23
CA LYS A 51 18.95 0.74 8.28
C LYS A 51 17.72 0.19 9.01
N ASN A 52 17.31 0.86 10.08
CA ASN A 52 16.15 0.51 10.87
C ASN A 52 15.03 1.58 10.77
N SER A 53 15.11 2.49 9.79
CA SER A 53 14.08 3.51 9.60
C SER A 53 12.89 2.90 8.87
N GLY A 54 11.68 3.27 9.32
CA GLY A 54 10.43 2.81 8.77
C GLY A 54 9.37 2.79 9.87
N PHE A 55 8.14 2.58 9.45
CA PHE A 55 7.01 2.50 10.37
C PHE A 55 6.55 1.06 10.47
N SER A 56 6.11 0.64 11.65
CA SER A 56 5.51 -0.67 11.87
C SER A 56 4.11 -0.74 11.21
N LEU A 57 3.60 -1.96 11.05
CA LEU A 57 2.21 -2.16 10.59
C LEU A 57 1.17 -1.85 11.68
N GLY A 58 1.60 -1.75 12.93
CA GLY A 58 0.72 -1.53 14.09
C GLY A 58 0.14 -2.81 14.69
N PHE A 59 0.79 -3.95 14.43
CA PHE A 59 0.47 -5.24 15.03
C PHE A 59 1.69 -5.73 15.82
N GLN A 60 1.59 -5.68 17.15
CA GLN A 60 2.74 -5.83 18.03
C GLN A 60 3.55 -7.09 17.75
N LYS A 61 2.91 -8.26 17.78
CA LYS A 61 3.60 -9.53 17.55
C LYS A 61 4.17 -9.65 16.14
N THR A 62 3.39 -9.25 15.13
CA THR A 62 3.83 -9.25 13.75
C THR A 62 5.05 -8.36 13.57
N ASP A 63 5.03 -7.15 14.14
CA ASP A 63 6.11 -6.17 14.03
C ASP A 63 7.38 -6.68 14.74
N GLU A 64 7.27 -7.24 15.96
CA GLU A 64 8.39 -7.79 16.73
C GLU A 64 9.02 -9.02 16.07
N ASP A 65 8.21 -9.99 15.64
CA ASP A 65 8.69 -11.25 15.09
C ASP A 65 9.23 -11.11 13.65
N SER A 66 8.57 -10.28 12.82
CA SER A 66 8.93 -10.16 11.40
C SER A 66 9.92 -9.04 11.11
N ASN A 67 10.04 -8.06 12.00
CA ASN A 67 10.75 -6.81 11.73
C ASN A 67 10.33 -6.18 10.39
N PHE A 68 9.06 -6.34 10.04
CA PHE A 68 8.49 -5.75 8.83
C PHE A 68 8.32 -4.25 9.04
N LEU A 69 8.93 -3.46 8.20
CA LEU A 69 8.82 -2.00 8.26
C LEU A 69 8.33 -1.43 6.93
N VAL A 70 7.46 -0.46 7.02
CA VAL A 70 7.02 0.40 5.91
C VAL A 70 8.11 1.44 5.68
N ARG A 71 9.08 1.12 4.79
CA ARG A 71 10.24 1.96 4.51
C ARG A 71 10.00 2.83 3.30
N ARG A 72 10.51 4.05 3.33
CA ARG A 72 10.52 4.93 2.17
C ARG A 72 11.44 4.34 1.08
N GLY A 73 11.09 4.59 -0.18
CA GLY A 73 11.81 4.03 -1.32
C GLY A 73 11.42 2.60 -1.69
N GLU A 74 10.43 2.01 -1.00
CA GLU A 74 10.02 0.63 -1.20
C GLU A 74 8.56 0.51 -1.70
N VAL A 75 8.31 -0.59 -2.41
CA VAL A 75 6.97 -1.02 -2.83
C VAL A 75 6.61 -2.31 -2.12
N THR A 76 5.47 -2.31 -1.44
CA THR A 76 4.86 -3.50 -0.84
C THR A 76 3.63 -3.93 -1.64
N ILE A 77 3.63 -5.17 -2.12
CA ILE A 77 2.42 -5.79 -2.65
C ILE A 77 1.59 -6.34 -1.49
N LEU A 78 0.33 -5.90 -1.41
CA LEU A 78 -0.68 -6.55 -0.60
C LEU A 78 -1.56 -7.41 -1.51
N THR A 79 -1.50 -8.73 -1.33
CA THR A 79 -2.26 -9.68 -2.15
C THR A 79 -3.20 -10.54 -1.32
N GLY A 80 -4.02 -11.33 -1.99
CA GLY A 80 -4.98 -12.25 -1.40
C GLY A 80 -6.22 -12.39 -2.27
N SER A 81 -7.01 -13.43 -2.02
CA SER A 81 -8.25 -13.70 -2.76
C SER A 81 -9.25 -12.55 -2.64
N SER A 82 -10.21 -12.48 -3.56
CA SER A 82 -11.32 -11.53 -3.46
C SER A 82 -12.09 -11.75 -2.16
N GLY A 83 -12.42 -10.67 -1.45
CA GLY A 83 -13.12 -10.74 -0.16
C GLY A 83 -12.25 -11.16 1.03
N SER A 84 -10.92 -11.28 0.89
CA SER A 84 -10.02 -11.59 2.02
C SER A 84 -9.87 -10.45 3.03
N GLY A 85 -10.36 -9.24 2.71
CA GLY A 85 -10.30 -8.09 3.61
C GLY A 85 -9.10 -7.17 3.40
N LYS A 86 -8.41 -7.23 2.24
CA LYS A 86 -7.22 -6.40 1.92
C LYS A 86 -7.41 -4.92 2.20
N THR A 87 -8.47 -4.32 1.64
CA THR A 87 -8.77 -2.91 1.83
C THR A 87 -9.05 -2.57 3.29
N THR A 88 -9.73 -3.46 4.01
CA THR A 88 -10.03 -3.30 5.46
C THR A 88 -8.75 -3.39 6.29
N PHE A 89 -7.89 -4.37 6.01
CA PHE A 89 -6.58 -4.50 6.67
C PHE A 89 -5.74 -3.26 6.42
N LEU A 90 -5.64 -2.83 5.17
CA LEU A 90 -4.84 -1.67 4.80
C LEU A 90 -5.37 -0.38 5.44
N SER A 91 -6.69 -0.20 5.50
CA SER A 91 -7.29 0.95 6.20
C SER A 91 -6.90 0.98 7.69
N GLN A 92 -6.83 -0.18 8.36
CA GLN A 92 -6.37 -0.27 9.75
C GLN A 92 -4.87 0.07 9.88
N VAL A 93 -4.04 -0.43 8.98
CA VAL A 93 -2.60 -0.07 8.93
C VAL A 93 -2.43 1.44 8.71
N LEU A 94 -3.21 2.03 7.80
CA LEU A 94 -3.14 3.47 7.53
C LEU A 94 -3.55 4.32 8.73
N LEU A 95 -4.57 3.90 9.50
CA LEU A 95 -4.93 4.58 10.76
C LEU A 95 -3.75 4.60 11.76
N HIS A 96 -2.98 3.52 11.82
CA HIS A 96 -1.75 3.50 12.62
C HIS A 96 -0.66 4.42 12.03
N LEU A 97 -0.41 4.33 10.72
CA LEU A 97 0.64 5.11 10.05
C LEU A 97 0.38 6.62 10.08
N MET A 98 -0.87 7.05 10.08
CA MET A 98 -1.24 8.48 10.19
C MET A 98 -0.85 9.14 11.52
N ASN A 99 -0.39 8.37 12.51
CA ASN A 99 0.25 8.95 13.70
C ASN A 99 1.68 9.45 13.42
N TYR A 100 2.29 9.03 12.32
CA TYR A 100 3.70 9.28 12.02
C TYR A 100 3.92 10.00 10.69
N THR A 101 2.99 9.88 9.75
CA THR A 101 3.16 10.40 8.40
C THR A 101 1.82 10.69 7.73
N ASN A 102 1.86 11.50 6.67
CA ASN A 102 0.71 11.75 5.81
C ASN A 102 0.58 10.64 4.77
N VAL A 103 -0.65 10.28 4.43
CA VAL A 103 -0.98 9.21 3.50
C VAL A 103 -1.89 9.68 2.37
N LEU A 104 -1.71 9.12 1.18
CA LEU A 104 -2.62 9.30 0.06
C LEU A 104 -3.12 7.94 -0.43
N VAL A 105 -4.43 7.80 -0.58
CA VAL A 105 -5.07 6.57 -1.02
C VAL A 105 -5.77 6.78 -2.35
N ALA A 106 -5.31 6.08 -3.36
CA ALA A 106 -5.95 5.94 -4.66
C ALA A 106 -6.71 4.60 -4.70
N SER A 107 -7.95 4.60 -4.18
CA SER A 107 -8.83 3.44 -4.27
C SER A 107 -9.83 3.64 -5.40
N MET A 108 -9.67 2.86 -6.48
CA MET A 108 -10.57 2.87 -7.62
C MET A 108 -11.75 1.90 -7.43
N GLU A 109 -11.69 1.04 -6.41
CA GLU A 109 -12.75 0.08 -6.09
C GLU A 109 -13.75 0.62 -5.06
N MET A 110 -13.30 1.50 -4.17
CA MET A 110 -14.12 2.02 -3.08
C MET A 110 -14.24 3.54 -3.14
N ARG A 111 -15.47 4.06 -3.04
CA ARG A 111 -15.69 5.51 -2.96
C ARG A 111 -15.04 6.08 -1.70
N PRO A 112 -14.42 7.28 -1.77
CA PRO A 112 -13.79 7.93 -0.62
C PRO A 112 -14.68 8.00 0.62
N VAL A 113 -15.96 8.34 0.45
CA VAL A 113 -16.93 8.41 1.56
C VAL A 113 -17.07 7.06 2.29
N ILE A 114 -17.13 5.97 1.53
CA ILE A 114 -17.25 4.61 2.11
C ILE A 114 -15.96 4.23 2.84
N GLN A 115 -14.80 4.63 2.31
CA GLN A 115 -13.52 4.39 2.96
C GLN A 115 -13.40 5.11 4.29
N ILE A 116 -13.76 6.40 4.34
CA ILE A 116 -13.81 7.17 5.59
C ILE A 116 -14.77 6.53 6.59
N ALA A 117 -15.99 6.16 6.17
CA ALA A 117 -16.96 5.52 7.05
C ALA A 117 -16.43 4.22 7.66
N LYS A 118 -15.73 3.39 6.88
CA LYS A 118 -15.07 2.18 7.40
C LYS A 118 -13.92 2.50 8.36
N MET A 119 -13.12 3.52 8.09
CA MET A 119 -12.07 3.95 9.01
C MET A 119 -12.65 4.46 10.32
N ILE A 120 -13.75 5.20 10.31
CA ILE A 120 -14.48 5.60 11.53
C ILE A 120 -14.94 4.37 12.30
N GLN A 121 -15.53 3.38 11.63
CA GLN A 121 -15.94 2.13 12.29
C GLN A 121 -14.75 1.41 12.93
N GLN A 122 -13.58 1.47 12.30
CA GLN A 122 -12.35 0.89 12.84
C GLN A 122 -11.82 1.59 14.10
N THR A 123 -12.24 2.81 14.39
CA THR A 123 -11.94 3.46 15.70
C THR A 123 -12.79 2.91 16.86
N GLY A 124 -13.74 2.00 16.57
CA GLY A 124 -14.60 1.36 17.55
C GLY A 124 -16.03 1.92 17.58
N VAL A 125 -16.35 2.82 16.68
CA VAL A 125 -17.69 3.43 16.56
C VAL A 125 -18.51 2.68 15.52
N LYS A 126 -19.58 1.98 15.94
CA LYS A 126 -20.42 1.20 15.03
C LYS A 126 -21.30 2.06 14.12
N GLU A 127 -21.97 3.01 14.72
CA GLU A 127 -22.84 3.99 14.05
C GLU A 127 -22.43 5.36 14.54
N ALA A 128 -21.73 6.10 13.69
CA ALA A 128 -21.21 7.40 14.04
C ALA A 128 -22.31 8.46 13.97
N ASN A 129 -22.42 9.29 15.00
CA ASN A 129 -23.19 10.53 14.96
C ASN A 129 -22.36 11.64 14.29
N ASP A 130 -23.01 12.78 13.99
CA ASP A 130 -22.38 13.89 13.28
C ASP A 130 -21.12 14.39 13.98
N GLN A 131 -21.12 14.51 15.32
CA GLN A 131 -19.96 14.96 16.07
C GLN A 131 -18.76 14.01 15.94
N GLN A 132 -18.99 12.69 16.00
CA GLN A 132 -17.93 11.70 15.84
C GLN A 132 -17.35 11.70 14.42
N ILE A 133 -18.20 11.96 13.41
CA ILE A 133 -17.76 12.13 12.01
C ILE A 133 -16.89 13.40 11.89
N GLU A 134 -17.33 14.51 12.45
CA GLU A 134 -16.59 15.76 12.45
C GLU A 134 -15.25 15.64 13.17
N ASP A 135 -15.24 15.00 14.35
CA ASP A 135 -14.01 14.76 15.13
C ASP A 135 -13.00 13.96 14.34
N PHE A 136 -13.43 12.85 13.70
CA PHE A 136 -12.58 12.05 12.82
C PHE A 136 -12.02 12.88 11.65
N CYS A 137 -12.89 13.60 10.95
CA CYS A 137 -12.47 14.43 9.83
C CYS A 137 -11.49 15.53 10.26
N ASN A 138 -11.70 16.14 11.42
CA ASN A 138 -10.80 17.15 11.97
C ASN A 138 -9.44 16.57 12.39
N GLU A 139 -9.41 15.37 12.95
CA GLU A 139 -8.17 14.70 13.34
C GLU A 139 -7.31 14.36 12.13
N TYR A 140 -7.94 13.91 11.03
CA TYR A 140 -7.21 13.39 9.86
C TYR A 140 -7.18 14.34 8.66
N LYS A 141 -7.74 15.54 8.72
CA LYS A 141 -7.84 16.49 7.59
C LYS A 141 -6.52 16.85 6.92
N ASN A 142 -5.40 16.79 7.65
CA ASN A 142 -4.06 17.09 7.13
C ASN A 142 -3.15 15.85 7.09
N LYS A 143 -3.71 14.66 7.24
CA LYS A 143 -2.99 13.39 7.28
C LYS A 143 -3.48 12.39 6.23
N LEU A 144 -4.75 12.50 5.81
CA LEU A 144 -5.40 11.60 4.86
C LEU A 144 -5.85 12.36 3.62
N TRP A 145 -5.35 11.95 2.47
CA TRP A 145 -5.80 12.40 1.16
C TRP A 145 -6.37 11.23 0.38
N LEU A 146 -7.46 11.46 -0.31
CA LEU A 146 -8.18 10.44 -1.05
C LEU A 146 -8.29 10.86 -2.52
N PHE A 147 -7.74 10.05 -3.41
CA PHE A 147 -7.89 10.25 -4.84
C PHE A 147 -9.31 9.86 -5.27
N ASN A 148 -10.07 10.82 -5.77
CA ASN A 148 -11.48 10.61 -6.09
C ASN A 148 -11.65 10.16 -7.54
N ALA A 149 -11.20 8.95 -7.86
CA ALA A 149 -11.48 8.27 -9.12
C ALA A 149 -12.20 6.95 -8.83
N GLN A 150 -13.21 6.64 -9.63
CA GLN A 150 -13.96 5.39 -9.55
C GLN A 150 -13.89 4.65 -10.89
N GLY A 151 -13.75 3.34 -10.84
CA GLY A 151 -13.59 2.52 -12.03
C GLY A 151 -12.13 2.40 -12.44
N THR A 152 -11.81 2.75 -13.68
CA THR A 152 -10.44 2.79 -14.19
C THR A 152 -9.86 4.20 -14.11
N THR A 153 -8.55 4.29 -13.97
CA THR A 153 -7.80 5.55 -13.99
C THR A 153 -6.59 5.44 -14.91
N SER A 154 -6.19 6.55 -15.49
CA SER A 154 -4.99 6.56 -16.33
C SER A 154 -3.72 6.42 -15.46
N GLU A 155 -2.68 5.85 -16.06
CA GLU A 155 -1.37 5.78 -15.40
C GLU A 155 -0.83 7.17 -15.11
N ASP A 156 -1.06 8.14 -16.02
CA ASP A 156 -0.59 9.51 -15.84
C ASP A 156 -1.28 10.23 -14.69
N ASP A 157 -2.58 10.02 -14.49
CA ASP A 157 -3.31 10.59 -13.35
C ASP A 157 -2.80 10.03 -12.02
N LEU A 158 -2.51 8.72 -11.98
CA LEU A 158 -1.89 8.11 -10.80
C LEU A 158 -0.51 8.71 -10.52
N VAL A 159 0.34 8.80 -11.53
CA VAL A 159 1.67 9.39 -11.42
C VAL A 159 1.57 10.84 -10.93
N ALA A 160 0.67 11.63 -11.52
CA ALA A 160 0.42 13.01 -11.09
C ALA A 160 -0.04 13.07 -9.63
N SER A 161 -0.89 12.15 -9.19
CA SER A 161 -1.37 12.09 -7.81
C SER A 161 -0.24 11.76 -6.81
N LEU A 162 0.72 10.89 -7.18
CA LEU A 162 1.89 10.60 -6.35
C LEU A 162 2.77 11.85 -6.18
N HIS A 163 3.07 12.55 -7.28
CA HIS A 163 3.83 13.79 -7.22
C HIS A 163 3.11 14.88 -6.41
N PHE A 164 1.81 15.04 -6.63
CA PHE A 164 1.00 16.02 -5.89
C PHE A 164 0.97 15.70 -4.39
N GLY A 165 0.66 14.46 -4.03
CA GLY A 165 0.63 14.02 -2.64
C GLY A 165 1.97 14.23 -1.94
N LYS A 166 3.10 13.90 -2.61
CA LYS A 166 4.43 14.10 -2.05
C LYS A 166 4.82 15.56 -1.94
N ASN A 167 4.70 16.32 -3.02
CA ASN A 167 5.29 17.66 -3.10
C ASN A 167 4.41 18.74 -2.45
N VAL A 168 3.09 18.54 -2.41
CA VAL A 168 2.14 19.52 -1.87
C VAL A 168 1.72 19.19 -0.44
N HIS A 169 1.54 17.88 -0.14
CA HIS A 169 1.00 17.43 1.14
C HIS A 169 2.00 16.64 1.98
N ASP A 170 3.24 16.51 1.53
CA ASP A 170 4.30 15.73 2.19
C ASP A 170 3.86 14.32 2.59
N CYS A 171 3.07 13.67 1.72
CA CYS A 171 2.71 12.27 1.90
C CYS A 171 3.93 11.39 1.67
N HIS A 172 4.13 10.42 2.58
CA HIS A 172 5.21 9.45 2.46
C HIS A 172 4.72 8.03 2.28
N VAL A 173 3.42 7.79 2.47
CA VAL A 173 2.80 6.49 2.23
C VAL A 173 1.65 6.67 1.24
N PHE A 174 1.67 5.85 0.20
CA PHE A 174 0.69 5.85 -0.87
C PHE A 174 0.06 4.48 -1.00
N VAL A 175 -1.21 4.44 -1.36
CA VAL A 175 -1.95 3.22 -1.65
C VAL A 175 -2.50 3.30 -3.06
N ILE A 176 -2.32 2.24 -3.84
CA ILE A 176 -2.95 2.01 -5.13
C ILE A 176 -3.81 0.74 -5.00
N ASP A 177 -5.13 0.90 -4.96
CA ASP A 177 -6.09 -0.20 -4.81
C ASP A 177 -7.14 -0.15 -5.95
N SER A 178 -6.99 -0.96 -7.01
CA SER A 178 -6.00 -2.03 -7.20
C SER A 178 -5.24 -1.86 -8.53
N LEU A 179 -4.19 -2.65 -8.71
CA LEU A 179 -3.38 -2.73 -9.94
C LEU A 179 -4.23 -2.88 -11.20
N MET A 180 -5.27 -3.71 -11.16
CA MET A 180 -6.13 -4.02 -12.32
C MET A 180 -7.12 -2.90 -12.69
N LYS A 181 -7.10 -1.78 -11.98
CA LYS A 181 -7.91 -0.59 -12.26
C LYS A 181 -7.12 0.50 -12.98
N VAL A 182 -5.87 0.26 -13.30
CA VAL A 182 -5.06 1.14 -14.15
C VAL A 182 -5.35 0.78 -15.60
N ASP A 183 -5.78 1.74 -16.41
CA ASP A 183 -6.29 1.53 -17.76
C ASP A 183 -5.27 0.92 -18.74
N SER A 184 -3.97 1.22 -18.53
CA SER A 184 -2.87 0.65 -19.31
C SER A 184 -2.57 -0.82 -18.99
N ILE A 185 -3.27 -1.43 -18.02
CA ILE A 185 -2.97 -2.76 -17.49
C ILE A 185 -4.12 -3.72 -17.79
N ALA A 186 -3.85 -4.71 -18.65
CA ALA A 186 -4.75 -5.82 -18.84
C ALA A 186 -4.33 -7.04 -18.00
N GLU A 187 -5.31 -7.87 -17.64
CA GLU A 187 -5.10 -9.05 -16.79
C GLU A 187 -4.09 -10.03 -17.38
N ASP A 188 -4.10 -10.19 -18.70
CA ASP A 188 -3.23 -11.12 -19.42
C ASP A 188 -1.98 -10.44 -20.04
N ASP A 189 -1.83 -9.12 -19.89
CA ASP A 189 -0.66 -8.40 -20.39
C ASP A 189 0.43 -8.24 -19.31
N TYR A 190 1.21 -9.28 -19.13
CA TYR A 190 2.35 -9.29 -18.21
C TYR A 190 3.42 -8.25 -18.55
N SER A 191 3.50 -7.79 -19.82
CA SER A 191 4.46 -6.77 -20.23
C SER A 191 4.07 -5.40 -19.70
N SER A 192 2.80 -5.01 -19.84
CA SER A 192 2.30 -3.74 -19.28
C SER A 192 2.38 -3.72 -17.76
N GLN A 193 1.99 -4.82 -17.10
CA GLN A 193 2.12 -4.97 -15.65
C GLN A 193 3.57 -4.78 -15.18
N LYS A 194 4.53 -5.42 -15.86
CA LYS A 194 5.95 -5.29 -15.56
C LYS A 194 6.44 -3.85 -15.71
N LYS A 195 6.06 -3.18 -16.79
CA LYS A 195 6.45 -1.78 -17.05
C LYS A 195 5.92 -0.85 -15.96
N PHE A 196 4.64 -0.98 -15.63
CA PHE A 196 4.00 -0.18 -14.59
C PHE A 196 4.66 -0.38 -13.23
N ILE A 197 4.86 -1.64 -12.79
CA ILE A 197 5.49 -1.93 -11.50
C ILE A 197 6.93 -1.41 -11.46
N ASN A 198 7.68 -1.53 -12.54
CA ASN A 198 9.01 -0.94 -12.61
C ASN A 198 8.95 0.59 -12.48
N LYS A 199 8.00 1.25 -13.13
CA LYS A 199 7.79 2.70 -13.04
C LYS A 199 7.49 3.13 -11.60
N ILE A 200 6.51 2.51 -10.94
CA ILE A 200 6.17 2.87 -9.55
C ILE A 200 7.30 2.54 -8.57
N SER A 201 8.08 1.48 -8.83
CA SER A 201 9.25 1.16 -8.01
C SER A 201 10.37 2.19 -8.16
N CYS A 202 10.59 2.73 -9.36
CA CYS A 202 11.49 3.86 -9.57
C CYS A 202 10.95 5.10 -8.85
N MET A 203 9.68 5.42 -9.02
CA MET A 203 9.06 6.57 -8.37
C MET A 203 9.10 6.49 -6.85
N ALA A 204 8.91 5.31 -6.26
CA ALA A 204 9.03 5.12 -4.82
C ALA A 204 10.40 5.56 -4.32
N ARG A 205 11.46 5.20 -5.05
CA ARG A 205 12.86 5.58 -4.74
C ARG A 205 13.11 7.07 -4.99
N ASP A 206 12.74 7.56 -6.17
CA ASP A 206 13.02 8.94 -6.60
C ASP A 206 12.31 9.97 -5.71
N LEU A 207 11.06 9.67 -5.30
CA LEU A 207 10.27 10.52 -4.41
C LEU A 207 10.50 10.21 -2.91
N ASN A 208 11.27 9.18 -2.61
CA ASN A 208 11.51 8.69 -1.25
C ASN A 208 10.19 8.46 -0.47
N ILE A 209 9.29 7.66 -1.08
CA ILE A 209 7.96 7.33 -0.55
C ILE A 209 7.79 5.82 -0.47
N HIS A 210 6.84 5.36 0.34
CA HIS A 210 6.38 3.98 0.35
C HIS A 210 5.10 3.83 -0.47
N ILE A 211 5.01 2.79 -1.29
CA ILE A 211 3.80 2.50 -2.06
C ILE A 211 3.27 1.11 -1.71
N PHE A 212 2.06 1.06 -1.16
CA PHE A 212 1.27 -0.17 -1.10
C PHE A 212 0.51 -0.34 -2.42
N LEU A 213 0.77 -1.44 -3.11
CA LEU A 213 0.05 -1.82 -4.31
C LEU A 213 -0.81 -3.05 -4.03
N VAL A 214 -2.12 -2.90 -4.13
CA VAL A 214 -3.04 -4.03 -3.97
C VAL A 214 -3.13 -4.80 -5.27
N ALA A 215 -2.87 -6.10 -5.20
CA ALA A 215 -2.97 -7.02 -6.32
C ALA A 215 -3.85 -8.23 -5.95
N HIS A 216 -4.66 -8.69 -6.90
CA HIS A 216 -5.46 -9.89 -6.71
C HIS A 216 -4.63 -11.14 -7.02
N THR A 217 -5.00 -12.26 -6.38
CA THR A 217 -4.50 -13.58 -6.78
C THR A 217 -5.26 -14.07 -8.01
N LYS A 218 -4.62 -14.94 -8.79
CA LYS A 218 -5.30 -15.77 -9.78
C LYS A 218 -6.41 -16.55 -9.08
N LYS A 219 -7.45 -16.92 -9.83
CA LYS A 219 -8.46 -17.84 -9.30
C LYS A 219 -7.78 -19.15 -8.93
N LEU A 220 -7.85 -19.50 -7.66
CA LEU A 220 -7.38 -20.78 -7.16
C LEU A 220 -8.46 -21.83 -7.44
N ALA A 221 -8.03 -23.08 -7.63
CA ALA A 221 -8.95 -24.19 -7.88
C ALA A 221 -9.90 -24.44 -6.68
N ASP A 222 -9.44 -24.10 -5.47
CA ASP A 222 -10.18 -24.19 -4.23
C ASP A 222 -9.89 -22.95 -3.37
N GLU A 223 -10.94 -22.38 -2.74
CA GLU A 223 -10.83 -21.22 -1.87
C GLU A 223 -10.15 -21.51 -0.52
N THR A 224 -10.00 -22.78 -0.17
CA THR A 224 -9.26 -23.24 1.02
C THR A 224 -7.74 -23.24 0.80
N VAL A 225 -7.29 -23.19 -0.46
CA VAL A 225 -5.86 -23.13 -0.79
C VAL A 225 -5.31 -21.80 -0.32
N ILE A 226 -4.29 -21.88 0.54
CA ILE A 226 -3.56 -20.71 1.02
C ILE A 226 -2.74 -20.14 -0.15
N PRO A 227 -3.01 -18.90 -0.59
CA PRO A 227 -2.28 -18.31 -1.70
C PRO A 227 -0.84 -17.98 -1.29
N ASP A 228 0.09 -18.24 -2.20
CA ASP A 228 1.47 -17.78 -2.10
C ASP A 228 1.81 -16.73 -3.17
N ALA A 229 3.04 -16.23 -3.13
CA ALA A 229 3.50 -15.20 -4.06
C ALA A 229 3.47 -15.65 -5.54
N SER A 230 3.38 -16.95 -5.84
CA SER A 230 3.26 -17.48 -7.21
C SER A 230 1.85 -17.33 -7.78
N HIS A 231 0.87 -17.18 -6.90
CA HIS A 231 -0.53 -16.99 -7.26
C HIS A 231 -0.91 -15.53 -7.55
N ILE A 232 -0.01 -14.56 -7.34
CA ILE A 232 -0.25 -13.17 -7.70
C ILE A 232 -0.41 -13.10 -9.23
N LEU A 233 -1.43 -12.40 -9.71
CA LEU A 233 -1.60 -12.10 -11.14
C LEU A 233 -0.33 -11.41 -11.67
N GLY A 234 0.27 -11.91 -12.77
CA GLY A 234 1.55 -11.42 -13.29
C GLY A 234 2.81 -11.92 -12.56
N SER A 235 2.71 -12.91 -11.75
CA SER A 235 3.48 -13.42 -10.63
C SER A 235 5.01 -13.27 -10.62
N SER A 236 5.74 -13.78 -11.61
CA SER A 236 7.21 -13.85 -11.51
C SER A 236 7.87 -12.47 -11.61
N HIS A 237 7.37 -11.61 -12.48
CA HIS A 237 7.92 -10.28 -12.68
C HIS A 237 7.55 -9.34 -11.54
N ILE A 238 6.31 -9.39 -11.05
CA ILE A 238 5.84 -8.61 -9.91
C ILE A 238 6.69 -8.93 -8.69
N ARG A 239 6.86 -10.22 -8.39
CA ARG A 239 7.66 -10.68 -7.26
C ARG A 239 9.11 -10.20 -7.32
N ASN A 240 9.71 -10.17 -8.51
CA ASN A 240 11.12 -9.78 -8.66
C ASN A 240 11.34 -8.26 -8.54
N LEU A 241 10.38 -7.45 -8.97
CA LEU A 241 10.50 -5.99 -9.02
C LEU A 241 10.12 -5.29 -7.73
N THR A 242 9.29 -5.91 -6.89
CA THR A 242 8.83 -5.32 -5.63
C THR A 242 9.74 -5.67 -4.45
N ASP A 243 9.74 -4.84 -3.44
CA ASP A 243 10.60 -5.00 -2.28
C ASP A 243 9.99 -5.96 -1.26
N ASN A 244 8.69 -5.85 -1.01
CA ASN A 244 7.99 -6.68 -0.04
C ASN A 244 6.70 -7.25 -0.63
N ILE A 245 6.31 -8.42 -0.12
CA ILE A 245 5.04 -9.08 -0.47
C ILE A 245 4.41 -9.57 0.83
N ILE A 246 3.20 -9.11 1.08
CA ILE A 246 2.34 -9.62 2.14
C ILE A 246 1.05 -10.16 1.54
N CYS A 247 0.58 -11.29 2.06
CA CYS A 247 -0.65 -11.92 1.61
C CYS A 247 -1.64 -12.03 2.76
N LEU A 248 -2.87 -11.61 2.55
CA LEU A 248 -3.97 -11.77 3.49
C LEU A 248 -4.88 -12.89 3.02
N HIS A 249 -4.98 -13.94 3.81
CA HIS A 249 -5.85 -15.07 3.56
C HIS A 249 -6.96 -15.15 4.61
N ARG A 250 -8.20 -15.23 4.14
CA ARG A 250 -9.38 -15.41 4.98
C ARG A 250 -9.72 -16.90 5.07
N ARG A 251 -9.84 -17.41 6.28
CA ARG A 251 -10.16 -18.81 6.55
C ARG A 251 -11.68 -19.03 6.47
N LYS A 252 -12.16 -19.25 5.24
CA LYS A 252 -13.56 -19.53 4.99
C LYS A 252 -13.99 -20.88 5.58
N ASP A 253 -13.07 -21.84 5.68
CA ASP A 253 -13.26 -23.12 6.36
C ASP A 253 -13.69 -22.93 7.82
N VAL A 254 -12.98 -22.11 8.58
CA VAL A 254 -13.30 -21.78 9.96
C VAL A 254 -14.66 -21.06 10.08
N GLU A 255 -14.93 -20.11 9.18
CA GLU A 255 -16.18 -19.39 9.19
C GLU A 255 -17.37 -20.33 8.92
N GLN A 256 -17.20 -21.25 8.00
CA GLN A 256 -18.22 -22.27 7.68
C GLN A 256 -18.42 -23.22 8.86
N ALA A 257 -17.34 -23.75 9.46
CA ALA A 257 -17.42 -24.61 10.65
C ALA A 257 -18.15 -23.91 11.81
N LYS A 258 -17.84 -22.61 12.02
CA LYS A 258 -18.55 -21.81 13.02
C LYS A 258 -20.03 -21.62 12.72
N MET A 259 -20.41 -21.45 11.45
CA MET A 259 -21.82 -21.32 11.04
C MET A 259 -22.59 -22.63 11.20
N LEU A 260 -21.93 -23.78 10.99
CA LEU A 260 -22.53 -25.11 11.12
C LEU A 260 -22.54 -25.63 12.56
N GLY A 261 -21.89 -24.92 13.50
CA GLY A 261 -21.77 -25.39 14.89
C GLY A 261 -20.83 -26.60 15.06
N GLU A 262 -19.86 -26.74 14.14
CA GLU A 262 -18.89 -27.83 14.11
C GLU A 262 -17.66 -27.57 14.97
N LEU A 263 -17.54 -26.37 15.54
CA LEU A 263 -16.46 -26.04 16.48
C LEU A 263 -16.82 -26.53 17.87
N GLU A 264 -15.83 -27.09 18.59
CA GLU A 264 -16.01 -27.47 19.99
C GLU A 264 -16.25 -26.26 20.88
N ASP A 265 -16.95 -26.44 21.98
CA ASP A 265 -17.19 -25.38 22.96
C ASP A 265 -15.88 -24.83 23.51
N GLY A 266 -15.67 -23.53 23.36
CA GLY A 266 -14.43 -22.85 23.75
C GLY A 266 -13.40 -22.67 22.64
N ASP A 267 -13.56 -23.31 21.48
CA ASP A 267 -12.70 -23.11 20.34
C ASP A 267 -12.92 -21.73 19.70
N ASN A 268 -11.85 -20.99 19.58
CA ASN A 268 -11.85 -19.72 18.83
C ASN A 268 -10.65 -19.67 17.86
N PRO A 269 -10.67 -20.50 16.80
CA PRO A 269 -9.59 -20.52 15.83
C PRO A 269 -9.47 -19.19 15.10
N CYS A 270 -8.25 -18.84 14.66
CA CYS A 270 -8.01 -17.63 13.90
C CYS A 270 -8.82 -17.65 12.58
N THR A 271 -9.34 -16.49 12.20
CA THR A 271 -10.19 -16.33 11.01
C THR A 271 -9.44 -15.88 9.78
N SER A 272 -8.18 -15.50 9.95
CA SER A 272 -7.35 -15.01 8.85
C SER A 272 -5.87 -15.29 9.11
N TYR A 273 -5.10 -15.36 8.04
CA TYR A 273 -3.64 -15.37 8.09
C TYR A 273 -3.09 -14.13 7.39
N LEU A 274 -2.11 -13.47 8.04
CA LEU A 274 -1.23 -12.51 7.40
C LEU A 274 0.11 -13.22 7.14
N MET A 275 0.51 -13.31 5.89
CA MET A 275 1.72 -13.99 5.49
C MET A 275 2.71 -12.97 4.93
N VAL A 276 3.89 -12.91 5.52
CA VAL A 276 5.03 -12.18 4.97
C VAL A 276 5.76 -13.15 4.04
N GLN A 277 5.64 -12.94 2.74
CA GLN A 277 6.14 -13.86 1.71
C GLN A 277 7.41 -13.35 1.04
N LYS A 278 7.76 -12.10 1.28
CA LYS A 278 9.02 -11.49 0.85
C LYS A 278 9.30 -10.22 1.64
N GLN A 279 10.53 -10.07 2.06
CA GLN A 279 11.13 -8.81 2.51
C GLN A 279 12.51 -8.67 1.90
N ARG A 280 12.82 -7.52 1.26
CA ARG A 280 14.15 -7.31 0.68
C ARG A 280 15.19 -7.04 1.75
N ASN A 281 14.83 -6.31 2.78
CA ASN A 281 15.74 -5.81 3.81
C ASN A 281 15.77 -6.66 5.09
N HIS A 282 15.01 -7.75 5.14
CA HIS A 282 15.01 -8.67 6.27
C HIS A 282 14.72 -10.10 5.79
N PRO A 283 15.39 -11.13 6.33
CA PRO A 283 15.26 -12.51 5.85
C PRO A 283 13.99 -13.22 6.34
N PHE A 284 13.15 -12.58 7.15
CA PHE A 284 11.97 -13.23 7.70
C PHE A 284 10.90 -13.43 6.61
N GLU A 285 10.44 -14.66 6.51
CA GLU A 285 9.22 -15.06 5.81
C GLU A 285 8.41 -15.93 6.78
N GLY A 286 7.10 -15.66 6.92
CA GLY A 286 6.30 -16.39 7.91
C GLY A 286 4.83 -16.01 7.91
N THR A 287 4.07 -16.69 8.76
CA THR A 287 2.61 -16.58 8.84
C THR A 287 2.18 -16.19 10.26
N PHE A 288 1.31 -15.20 10.35
CA PHE A 288 0.70 -14.73 11.57
C PHE A 288 -0.80 -15.02 11.58
N SER A 289 -1.29 -15.46 12.72
CA SER A 289 -2.72 -15.72 12.95
C SER A 289 -3.43 -14.44 13.35
N PHE A 290 -4.55 -14.17 12.68
CA PHE A 290 -5.39 -13.02 12.96
C PHE A 290 -6.84 -13.43 13.20
N TRP A 291 -7.51 -12.69 14.07
CA TRP A 291 -8.94 -12.75 14.32
C TRP A 291 -9.58 -11.49 13.79
N PHE A 292 -10.68 -11.64 13.05
CA PHE A 292 -11.39 -10.50 12.48
C PHE A 292 -12.62 -10.18 13.33
N ASP A 293 -12.60 -9.02 13.98
CA ASP A 293 -13.77 -8.46 14.67
C ASP A 293 -14.72 -7.84 13.63
N LYS A 294 -15.83 -8.53 13.37
CA LYS A 294 -16.86 -8.09 12.41
C LYS A 294 -17.55 -6.81 12.86
N PHE A 295 -17.62 -6.57 14.15
CA PHE A 295 -18.26 -5.38 14.70
C PHE A 295 -17.40 -4.13 14.49
N LYS A 296 -16.14 -4.19 14.85
CA LYS A 296 -15.18 -3.09 14.68
C LYS A 296 -14.52 -3.05 13.31
N GLN A 297 -14.79 -4.04 12.45
CA GLN A 297 -14.11 -4.19 11.15
C GLN A 297 -12.57 -4.16 11.28
N ARG A 298 -12.04 -4.80 12.31
CA ARG A 298 -10.61 -4.80 12.64
C ARG A 298 -10.03 -6.20 12.74
N PHE A 299 -8.77 -6.30 12.41
CA PHE A 299 -7.94 -7.47 12.65
C PHE A 299 -7.24 -7.37 14.01
N SER A 300 -7.11 -8.47 14.72
CA SER A 300 -6.43 -8.59 16.00
C SER A 300 -5.51 -9.82 15.99
N GLU A 301 -4.37 -9.75 16.67
CA GLU A 301 -3.45 -10.87 16.89
C GLU A 301 -3.87 -11.75 18.08
N ARG A 302 -5.00 -11.45 18.67
CA ARG A 302 -5.61 -12.20 19.79
C ARG A 302 -7.08 -12.47 19.47
N PRO A 303 -7.63 -13.55 20.01
CA PRO A 303 -9.07 -13.82 19.93
C PRO A 303 -9.90 -12.61 20.34
N CYS A 304 -10.94 -12.30 19.53
CA CYS A 304 -11.88 -11.19 19.79
C CYS A 304 -13.13 -11.70 20.50
#